data_c4ca0fa2a90181d96f1a4568863d92b2
#
_entry.id   c4ca0fa2a90181d96f1a4568863d92b2
#
_cell.length_a   1.000
_cell.length_b   1.000
_cell.length_c   1.000
_cell.angle_alpha   90.00
_cell.angle_beta   90.00
_cell.angle_gamma   90.00
#
_symmetry.space_group_name_H-M   'P 1'
#
loop_
_entity.id
_entity.type
_entity.pdbx_description
1 polymer ?
#
loop_
_entity_poly.entity_id
_entity_poly.type
_entity_poly.pdbx_seq_one_letter_code
_entity_poly.pdbx_strand_id
1 'polypeptide(L)'
;MIGYLLRRLLATIPVMGVVALFVFLLLRLTPGDPAAILAGDNATAEQLERIRSSLGLNQPIYVQFISWINQLLHGDLGVSLISHKSVLEMIGQRVEPTLSVAIATIILAIIVAVPLGVLAAWKHGTWIDRFVMGLSVLGFSVPVFVIGYVLIETFAINLRWVPVQGFKSLSAGFGPFFERLILPTCTLSFIYIALIARMTRAAMLDVLGEDYVRTARAKGVGEIAVLLRHALRNAAVPVITVIGTGFALLISGVVVTESVFNLPGIGRLTVDAVLARDYPVIQGMILLTSFIYLAVNLVIDLAYSLLDPRIRY
;
A
#
# COMPACT_ATOMS: atom_id res chain seq x y z
N MET A 1 -19.06 18.31 8.15
CA MET A 1 -17.75 17.84 7.63
C MET A 1 -16.64 17.92 8.67
N ILE A 2 -16.33 19.08 9.27
CA ILE A 2 -15.23 19.19 10.26
C ILE A 2 -15.46 18.26 11.46
N GLY A 3 -16.67 18.22 12.04
CA GLY A 3 -16.99 17.32 13.16
C GLY A 3 -16.86 15.82 12.82
N TYR A 4 -17.24 15.43 11.61
CA TYR A 4 -17.02 14.06 11.10
C TYR A 4 -15.53 13.72 10.99
N LEU A 5 -14.75 14.63 10.41
CA LEU A 5 -13.30 14.48 10.28
C LEU A 5 -12.60 14.34 11.63
N LEU A 6 -12.96 15.23 12.58
CA LEU A 6 -12.41 15.19 13.94
C LEU A 6 -12.76 13.87 14.65
N ARG A 7 -14.01 13.41 14.54
CA ARG A 7 -14.43 12.14 15.12
C ARG A 7 -13.67 10.96 14.52
N ARG A 8 -13.42 10.97 13.21
CA ARG A 8 -12.63 9.94 12.51
C ARG A 8 -11.17 9.98 12.94
N LEU A 9 -10.56 11.17 12.99
CA LEU A 9 -9.19 11.34 13.50
C LEU A 9 -9.06 10.87 14.95
N LEU A 10 -10.00 11.22 15.82
CA LEU A 10 -10.00 10.76 17.20
C LEU A 10 -10.16 9.23 17.29
N ALA A 11 -10.94 8.64 16.40
CA ALA A 11 -11.10 7.18 16.34
C ALA A 11 -9.84 6.43 15.89
N THR A 12 -8.89 7.09 15.19
CA THR A 12 -7.61 6.46 14.83
C THR A 12 -6.65 6.33 16.01
N ILE A 13 -6.76 7.20 17.01
CA ILE A 13 -5.86 7.20 18.19
C ILE A 13 -5.92 5.88 18.97
N PRO A 14 -7.11 5.38 19.41
CA PRO A 14 -7.17 4.10 20.11
C PRO A 14 -6.71 2.93 19.24
N VAL A 15 -6.97 2.96 17.93
CA VAL A 15 -6.49 1.92 17.00
C VAL A 15 -4.96 1.89 16.96
N MET A 16 -4.31 3.07 16.81
CA MET A 16 -2.85 3.16 16.87
C MET A 16 -2.31 2.75 18.25
N GLY A 17 -3.01 3.07 19.32
CA GLY A 17 -2.65 2.64 20.68
C GLY A 17 -2.66 1.11 20.81
N VAL A 18 -3.68 0.43 20.28
CA VAL A 18 -3.75 -1.04 20.26
C VAL A 18 -2.65 -1.63 19.42
N VAL A 19 -2.39 -1.08 18.23
CA VAL A 19 -1.28 -1.51 17.36
C VAL A 19 0.06 -1.34 18.07
N ALA A 20 0.30 -0.19 18.68
CA ALA A 20 1.53 0.07 19.42
C ALA A 20 1.72 -0.91 20.59
N LEU A 21 0.67 -1.16 21.36
CA LEU A 21 0.69 -2.16 22.45
C LEU A 21 0.99 -3.56 21.90
N PHE A 22 0.31 -3.96 20.83
CA PHE A 22 0.52 -5.27 20.21
C PHE A 22 1.96 -5.43 19.72
N VAL A 23 2.49 -4.45 18.99
CA VAL A 23 3.86 -4.44 18.46
C VAL A 23 4.88 -4.48 19.58
N PHE A 24 4.68 -3.72 20.65
CA PHE A 24 5.54 -3.74 21.82
C PHE A 24 5.56 -5.11 22.49
N LEU A 25 4.37 -5.70 22.72
CA LEU A 25 4.24 -7.01 23.38
C LEU A 25 4.78 -8.15 22.51
N LEU A 26 4.52 -8.13 21.21
CA LEU A 26 4.97 -9.16 20.28
C LEU A 26 6.48 -9.38 20.38
N LEU A 27 7.24 -8.29 20.45
CA LEU A 27 8.70 -8.36 20.58
C LEU A 27 9.19 -8.82 21.95
N ARG A 28 8.42 -8.55 23.00
CA ARG A 28 8.74 -9.02 24.36
C ARG A 28 8.40 -10.49 24.56
N LEU A 29 7.41 -11.00 23.82
CA LEU A 29 6.98 -12.40 23.86
C LEU A 29 7.76 -13.28 22.88
N THR A 30 8.45 -12.70 21.91
CA THR A 30 9.27 -13.44 20.96
C THR A 30 10.51 -13.99 21.69
N PRO A 31 10.82 -15.29 21.55
CA PRO A 31 12.01 -15.88 22.17
C PRO A 31 13.28 -15.25 21.58
N GLY A 32 14.09 -14.68 22.46
CA GLY A 32 15.35 -13.99 22.14
C GLY A 32 15.53 -12.78 23.03
N ASP A 33 16.77 -12.58 23.48
CA ASP A 33 17.15 -11.40 24.28
C ASP A 33 17.74 -10.33 23.35
N PRO A 34 17.08 -9.16 23.20
CA PRO A 34 17.63 -8.06 22.40
C PRO A 34 19.04 -7.65 22.80
N ALA A 35 19.36 -7.77 24.10
CA ALA A 35 20.69 -7.48 24.61
C ALA A 35 21.72 -8.50 24.13
N ALA A 36 21.34 -9.78 24.02
CA ALA A 36 22.23 -10.82 23.50
C ALA A 36 22.52 -10.64 22.00
N ILE A 37 21.54 -10.17 21.23
CA ILE A 37 21.73 -9.89 19.79
C ILE A 37 22.72 -8.73 19.60
N LEU A 38 22.60 -7.68 20.39
CA LEU A 38 23.54 -6.53 20.36
C LEU A 38 24.93 -6.88 20.87
N ALA A 39 24.99 -7.72 21.92
CA ALA A 39 26.24 -8.11 22.55
C ALA A 39 27.08 -9.05 21.65
N GLY A 40 26.41 -9.83 20.76
CA GLY A 40 27.04 -10.86 19.94
C GLY A 40 27.43 -12.11 20.72
N ASP A 41 27.81 -13.17 19.98
CA ASP A 41 28.03 -14.51 20.54
C ASP A 41 29.19 -14.61 21.55
N ASN A 42 30.10 -13.64 21.57
CA ASN A 42 31.28 -13.65 22.44
C ASN A 42 31.16 -12.69 23.65
N ALA A 43 29.96 -12.16 23.94
CA ALA A 43 29.78 -11.20 25.00
C ALA A 43 29.90 -11.85 26.40
N THR A 44 30.57 -11.16 27.31
CA THR A 44 30.60 -11.56 28.71
C THR A 44 29.27 -11.28 29.40
N ALA A 45 28.97 -11.99 30.50
CA ALA A 45 27.76 -11.74 31.29
C ALA A 45 27.67 -10.29 31.78
N GLU A 46 28.79 -9.65 32.09
CA GLU A 46 28.84 -8.27 32.52
C GLU A 46 28.52 -7.29 31.40
N GLN A 47 29.01 -7.54 30.16
CA GLN A 47 28.66 -6.75 28.98
C GLN A 47 27.19 -6.86 28.65
N LEU A 48 26.63 -8.07 28.71
CA LEU A 48 25.22 -8.33 28.49
C LEU A 48 24.34 -7.55 29.49
N GLU A 49 24.70 -7.56 30.77
CA GLU A 49 23.92 -6.85 31.79
C GLU A 49 24.03 -5.31 31.65
N ARG A 50 25.15 -4.79 31.22
CA ARG A 50 25.29 -3.35 30.87
C ARG A 50 24.39 -2.96 29.72
N ILE A 51 24.34 -3.78 28.69
CA ILE A 51 23.46 -3.55 27.52
C ILE A 51 21.99 -3.64 27.94
N ARG A 52 21.59 -4.64 28.74
CA ARG A 52 20.23 -4.73 29.29
C ARG A 52 19.84 -3.49 30.07
N SER A 53 20.70 -3.03 30.93
CA SER A 53 20.47 -1.83 31.74
C SER A 53 20.39 -0.57 30.87
N SER A 54 21.23 -0.42 29.85
CA SER A 54 21.21 0.73 28.93
C SER A 54 19.94 0.75 28.06
N LEU A 55 19.40 -0.41 27.71
CA LEU A 55 18.13 -0.56 26.98
C LEU A 55 16.89 -0.49 27.90
N GLY A 56 17.09 -0.35 29.22
CA GLY A 56 16.00 -0.31 30.19
C GLY A 56 15.24 -1.63 30.32
N LEU A 57 15.81 -2.76 29.88
CA LEU A 57 15.16 -4.07 29.90
C LEU A 57 14.94 -4.63 31.30
N ASN A 58 15.68 -4.11 32.28
CA ASN A 58 15.55 -4.45 33.70
C ASN A 58 14.37 -3.75 34.39
N GLN A 59 13.72 -2.79 33.72
CA GLN A 59 12.58 -2.07 34.27
C GLN A 59 11.29 -2.91 34.13
N PRO A 60 10.27 -2.65 34.97
CA PRO A 60 8.95 -3.26 34.79
C PRO A 60 8.39 -2.98 33.39
N ILE A 61 7.67 -3.94 32.81
CA ILE A 61 7.22 -3.89 31.42
C ILE A 61 6.36 -2.65 31.09
N TYR A 62 5.58 -2.16 32.05
CA TYR A 62 4.77 -0.95 31.87
C TYR A 62 5.64 0.31 31.82
N VAL A 63 6.78 0.37 32.53
CA VAL A 63 7.72 1.48 32.47
C VAL A 63 8.42 1.49 31.09
N GLN A 64 8.83 0.32 30.62
CA GLN A 64 9.41 0.18 29.29
C GLN A 64 8.44 0.63 28.20
N PHE A 65 7.14 0.25 28.30
CA PHE A 65 6.11 0.65 27.36
C PHE A 65 5.90 2.17 27.35
N ILE A 66 5.76 2.80 28.53
CA ILE A 66 5.57 4.24 28.64
C ILE A 66 6.79 5.00 28.08
N SER A 67 8.00 4.55 28.39
CA SER A 67 9.24 5.15 27.86
C SER A 67 9.30 5.05 26.34
N TRP A 68 8.97 3.88 25.79
CA TRP A 68 8.93 3.65 24.34
C TRP A 68 7.85 4.51 23.64
N ILE A 69 6.64 4.59 24.20
CA ILE A 69 5.60 5.48 23.67
C ILE A 69 6.05 6.93 23.71
N ASN A 70 6.72 7.36 24.78
CA ASN A 70 7.25 8.72 24.87
C ASN A 70 8.29 9.01 23.76
N GLN A 71 9.20 8.07 23.47
CA GLN A 71 10.13 8.16 22.33
C GLN A 71 9.37 8.30 20.99
N LEU A 72 8.37 7.45 20.76
CA LEU A 72 7.54 7.52 19.55
C LEU A 72 6.85 8.88 19.37
N LEU A 73 6.31 9.45 20.45
CA LEU A 73 5.66 10.75 20.41
C LEU A 73 6.63 11.91 20.09
N HIS A 74 7.92 11.73 20.36
CA HIS A 74 8.98 12.67 19.97
C HIS A 74 9.58 12.36 18.58
N GLY A 75 9.01 11.38 17.84
CA GLY A 75 9.46 10.99 16.50
C GLY A 75 10.70 10.08 16.51
N ASP A 76 11.10 9.55 17.65
CA ASP A 76 12.19 8.60 17.76
C ASP A 76 11.66 7.16 17.63
N LEU A 77 11.94 6.53 16.50
CA LEU A 77 11.61 5.13 16.23
C LEU A 77 12.70 4.15 16.68
N GLY A 78 13.76 4.67 17.33
CA GLY A 78 14.91 3.91 17.76
C GLY A 78 16.01 3.76 16.71
N VAL A 79 16.99 2.93 17.03
CA VAL A 79 18.18 2.66 16.22
C VAL A 79 18.20 1.18 15.84
N SER A 80 18.52 0.89 14.58
CA SER A 80 18.73 -0.47 14.08
C SER A 80 19.82 -1.19 14.88
N LEU A 81 19.53 -2.42 15.31
CA LEU A 81 20.49 -3.25 16.04
C LEU A 81 21.64 -3.74 15.16
N ILE A 82 21.44 -3.80 13.86
CA ILE A 82 22.38 -4.35 12.88
C ILE A 82 23.19 -3.24 12.22
N SER A 83 22.51 -2.21 11.68
CA SER A 83 23.18 -1.14 10.92
C SER A 83 23.61 0.05 11.77
N HIS A 84 23.17 0.14 13.02
CA HIS A 84 23.37 1.27 13.94
C HIS A 84 22.90 2.63 13.40
N LYS A 85 21.96 2.62 12.43
CA LYS A 85 21.34 3.82 11.87
C LYS A 85 19.97 4.06 12.50
N SER A 86 19.55 5.33 12.51
CA SER A 86 18.19 5.67 12.92
C SER A 86 17.16 4.96 12.02
N VAL A 87 16.15 4.34 12.65
CA VAL A 87 15.04 3.69 11.93
C VAL A 87 14.31 4.69 11.05
N LEU A 88 14.10 5.92 11.53
CA LEU A 88 13.46 6.98 10.77
C LEU A 88 14.24 7.34 9.49
N GLU A 89 15.57 7.41 9.55
CA GLU A 89 16.44 7.63 8.39
C GLU A 89 16.33 6.48 7.40
N MET A 90 16.39 5.23 7.88
CA MET A 90 16.26 4.03 7.04
C MET A 90 14.92 4.00 6.30
N ILE A 91 13.84 4.35 6.99
CA ILE A 91 12.50 4.48 6.40
C ILE A 91 12.48 5.60 5.35
N GLY A 92 12.99 6.78 5.70
CA GLY A 92 12.99 7.95 4.82
C GLY A 92 13.64 7.68 3.45
N GLN A 93 14.74 6.90 3.45
CA GLN A 93 15.43 6.49 2.22
C GLN A 93 14.65 5.49 1.36
N ARG A 94 13.65 4.79 1.95
CA ARG A 94 12.88 3.72 1.31
C ARG A 94 11.45 4.12 0.91
N VAL A 95 10.96 5.25 1.42
CA VAL A 95 9.59 5.74 1.14
C VAL A 95 9.43 6.12 -0.33
N GLU A 96 10.38 6.86 -0.91
CA GLU A 96 10.28 7.36 -2.29
C GLU A 96 10.10 6.24 -3.32
N PRO A 97 10.92 5.18 -3.34
CA PRO A 97 10.75 4.06 -4.29
C PRO A 97 9.36 3.40 -4.19
N THR A 98 8.94 3.04 -2.98
CA THR A 98 7.65 2.35 -2.77
C THR A 98 6.47 3.23 -3.14
N LEU A 99 6.44 4.50 -2.70
CA LEU A 99 5.36 5.41 -3.03
C LEU A 99 5.30 5.71 -4.52
N SER A 100 6.44 5.90 -5.17
CA SER A 100 6.51 6.17 -6.61
C SER A 100 5.88 5.02 -7.41
N VAL A 101 6.26 3.78 -7.10
CA VAL A 101 5.69 2.59 -7.76
C VAL A 101 4.21 2.46 -7.44
N ALA A 102 3.80 2.63 -6.18
CA ALA A 102 2.40 2.49 -5.76
C ALA A 102 1.51 3.54 -6.44
N ILE A 103 1.91 4.81 -6.46
CA ILE A 103 1.17 5.89 -7.11
C ILE A 103 1.09 5.66 -8.62
N ALA A 104 2.21 5.34 -9.28
CA ALA A 104 2.23 5.08 -10.71
C ALA A 104 1.34 3.89 -11.09
N THR A 105 1.38 2.81 -10.28
CA THR A 105 0.55 1.61 -10.46
C THR A 105 -0.93 1.94 -10.37
N ILE A 106 -1.36 2.64 -9.32
CA ILE A 106 -2.78 2.98 -9.13
C ILE A 106 -3.27 3.92 -10.22
N ILE A 107 -2.48 4.93 -10.62
CA ILE A 107 -2.85 5.85 -11.71
C ILE A 107 -3.04 5.06 -13.01
N LEU A 108 -2.08 4.22 -13.38
CA LEU A 108 -2.18 3.39 -14.58
C LEU A 108 -3.38 2.44 -14.51
N ALA A 109 -3.57 1.80 -13.35
CA ALA A 109 -4.69 0.90 -13.15
C ALA A 109 -6.05 1.62 -13.28
N ILE A 110 -6.22 2.82 -12.72
CA ILE A 110 -7.46 3.60 -12.84
C ILE A 110 -7.70 3.99 -14.31
N ILE A 111 -6.69 4.53 -14.99
CA ILE A 111 -6.80 4.99 -16.40
C ILE A 111 -7.24 3.84 -17.32
N VAL A 112 -6.79 2.63 -17.07
CA VAL A 112 -7.11 1.47 -17.90
C VAL A 112 -8.37 0.74 -17.40
N ALA A 113 -8.46 0.46 -16.11
CA ALA A 113 -9.48 -0.41 -15.54
C ALA A 113 -10.89 0.22 -15.53
N VAL A 114 -10.98 1.52 -15.16
CA VAL A 114 -12.29 2.18 -15.09
C VAL A 114 -12.97 2.23 -16.45
N PRO A 115 -12.31 2.69 -17.54
CA PRO A 115 -12.91 2.63 -18.88
C PRO A 115 -13.26 1.20 -19.32
N LEU A 116 -12.39 0.22 -19.07
CA LEU A 116 -12.65 -1.18 -19.40
C LEU A 116 -13.86 -1.74 -18.63
N GLY A 117 -13.99 -1.43 -17.33
CA GLY A 117 -15.12 -1.84 -16.51
C GLY A 117 -16.45 -1.22 -16.96
N VAL A 118 -16.44 0.09 -17.28
CA VAL A 118 -17.61 0.79 -17.85
C VAL A 118 -17.99 0.19 -19.20
N LEU A 119 -17.02 -0.07 -20.08
CA LEU A 119 -17.25 -0.67 -21.39
C LEU A 119 -17.83 -2.09 -21.27
N ALA A 120 -17.29 -2.91 -20.35
CA ALA A 120 -17.77 -4.26 -20.10
C ALA A 120 -19.22 -4.25 -19.55
N ALA A 121 -19.56 -3.31 -18.67
CA ALA A 121 -20.92 -3.16 -18.17
C ALA A 121 -21.89 -2.68 -19.25
N TRP A 122 -21.49 -1.70 -20.05
CA TRP A 122 -22.31 -1.18 -21.17
C TRP A 122 -22.59 -2.26 -22.20
N LYS A 123 -21.59 -3.08 -22.53
CA LYS A 123 -21.68 -4.19 -23.48
C LYS A 123 -21.92 -5.52 -22.78
N HIS A 124 -22.66 -5.52 -21.69
CA HIS A 124 -22.96 -6.70 -20.89
C HIS A 124 -23.48 -7.88 -21.74
N GLY A 125 -22.96 -9.09 -21.47
CA GLY A 125 -23.33 -10.32 -22.19
C GLY A 125 -22.71 -10.48 -23.59
N THR A 126 -22.03 -9.47 -24.13
CA THR A 126 -21.33 -9.52 -25.42
C THR A 126 -19.91 -10.12 -25.30
N TRP A 127 -19.26 -10.33 -26.44
CA TRP A 127 -17.87 -10.80 -26.47
C TRP A 127 -16.88 -9.82 -25.79
N ILE A 128 -17.16 -8.50 -25.83
CA ILE A 128 -16.34 -7.47 -25.17
C ILE A 128 -16.35 -7.67 -23.66
N ASP A 129 -17.53 -7.87 -23.08
CA ASP A 129 -17.69 -8.16 -21.67
C ASP A 129 -16.91 -9.42 -21.26
N ARG A 130 -17.09 -10.50 -22.02
CA ARG A 130 -16.40 -11.77 -21.78
C ARG A 130 -14.88 -11.63 -21.89
N PHE A 131 -14.40 -10.87 -22.85
CA PHE A 131 -12.98 -10.62 -23.06
C PHE A 131 -12.36 -9.85 -21.89
N VAL A 132 -12.98 -8.74 -21.45
CA VAL A 132 -12.51 -7.96 -20.30
C VAL A 132 -12.52 -8.79 -19.02
N MET A 133 -13.56 -9.59 -18.81
CA MET A 133 -13.62 -10.48 -17.64
C MET A 133 -12.59 -11.62 -17.74
N GLY A 134 -12.36 -12.17 -18.92
CA GLY A 134 -11.28 -13.15 -19.15
C GLY A 134 -9.90 -12.59 -18.84
N LEU A 135 -9.60 -11.37 -19.30
CA LEU A 135 -8.35 -10.67 -18.93
C LEU A 135 -8.24 -10.46 -17.42
N SER A 136 -9.35 -10.15 -16.75
CA SER A 136 -9.37 -9.99 -15.29
C SER A 136 -9.06 -11.32 -14.59
N VAL A 137 -9.57 -12.44 -15.07
CA VAL A 137 -9.26 -13.78 -14.53
C VAL A 137 -7.76 -14.08 -14.72
N LEU A 138 -7.22 -13.82 -15.91
CA LEU A 138 -5.79 -14.02 -16.19
C LEU A 138 -4.91 -13.16 -15.28
N GLY A 139 -5.29 -11.90 -15.03
CA GLY A 139 -4.55 -10.99 -14.16
C GLY A 139 -4.41 -11.49 -12.70
N PHE A 140 -5.37 -12.29 -12.23
CA PHE A 140 -5.29 -12.92 -10.90
C PHE A 140 -4.61 -14.30 -10.92
N SER A 141 -4.64 -14.99 -12.05
CA SER A 141 -4.13 -16.37 -12.14
C SER A 141 -2.63 -16.44 -12.29
N VAL A 142 -2.02 -15.41 -12.88
CA VAL A 142 -0.57 -15.37 -13.11
C VAL A 142 0.13 -14.72 -11.93
N PRO A 143 1.10 -15.39 -11.28
CA PRO A 143 1.87 -14.78 -10.22
C PRO A 143 2.60 -13.51 -10.69
N VAL A 144 2.58 -12.45 -9.88
CA VAL A 144 3.13 -11.14 -10.24
C VAL A 144 4.61 -11.18 -10.65
N PHE A 145 5.41 -12.02 -9.99
CA PHE A 145 6.82 -12.16 -10.33
C PHE A 145 7.05 -12.79 -11.72
N VAL A 146 6.16 -13.68 -12.16
CA VAL A 146 6.23 -14.26 -13.51
C VAL A 146 6.00 -13.17 -14.54
N ILE A 147 4.98 -12.32 -14.33
CA ILE A 147 4.74 -11.15 -15.21
C ILE A 147 5.99 -10.25 -15.21
N GLY A 148 6.57 -9.98 -14.05
CA GLY A 148 7.78 -9.17 -13.92
C GLY A 148 8.94 -9.73 -14.74
N TYR A 149 9.23 -11.02 -14.62
CA TYR A 149 10.32 -11.64 -15.39
C TYR A 149 10.05 -11.66 -16.89
N VAL A 150 8.82 -11.93 -17.32
CA VAL A 150 8.45 -11.88 -18.75
C VAL A 150 8.63 -10.47 -19.31
N LEU A 151 8.23 -9.43 -18.55
CA LEU A 151 8.43 -8.04 -18.97
C LEU A 151 9.91 -7.66 -19.01
N ILE A 152 10.72 -8.10 -18.03
CA ILE A 152 12.19 -7.89 -18.03
C ILE A 152 12.81 -8.55 -19.27
N GLU A 153 12.52 -9.82 -19.49
CA GLU A 153 13.05 -10.58 -20.63
C GLU A 153 12.71 -9.89 -21.95
N THR A 154 11.46 -9.51 -22.13
CA THR A 154 10.99 -8.93 -23.39
C THR A 154 11.52 -7.52 -23.60
N PHE A 155 11.28 -6.61 -22.65
CA PHE A 155 11.50 -5.16 -22.86
C PHE A 155 12.87 -4.68 -22.42
N ALA A 156 13.50 -5.31 -21.44
CA ALA A 156 14.80 -4.87 -20.95
C ALA A 156 15.96 -5.66 -21.59
N ILE A 157 15.84 -6.97 -21.77
CA ILE A 157 16.90 -7.80 -22.29
C ILE A 157 16.85 -7.87 -23.81
N ASN A 158 15.72 -8.30 -24.40
CA ASN A 158 15.60 -8.51 -25.83
C ASN A 158 15.47 -7.19 -26.61
N LEU A 159 14.53 -6.33 -26.22
CA LEU A 159 14.27 -5.06 -26.91
C LEU A 159 15.18 -3.90 -26.44
N ARG A 160 15.71 -3.98 -25.22
CA ARG A 160 16.58 -2.96 -24.60
C ARG A 160 15.96 -1.57 -24.55
N TRP A 161 14.62 -1.50 -24.36
CA TRP A 161 13.90 -0.23 -24.31
C TRP A 161 14.02 0.44 -22.95
N VAL A 162 14.14 -0.35 -21.89
CA VAL A 162 14.17 0.11 -20.50
C VAL A 162 15.21 -0.66 -19.69
N PRO A 163 15.74 -0.08 -18.60
CA PRO A 163 16.71 -0.77 -17.74
C PRO A 163 16.06 -1.95 -17.00
N VAL A 164 16.87 -2.99 -16.74
CA VAL A 164 16.41 -4.23 -16.07
C VAL A 164 16.00 -3.98 -14.63
N GLN A 165 16.79 -3.23 -13.84
CA GLN A 165 16.67 -3.13 -12.39
C GLN A 165 17.10 -1.77 -11.84
N GLY A 166 16.79 -1.56 -10.57
CA GLY A 166 17.22 -0.42 -9.76
C GLY A 166 16.25 0.75 -9.78
N PHE A 167 16.52 1.73 -8.94
CA PHE A 167 15.73 2.94 -8.76
C PHE A 167 16.61 4.17 -8.99
N LYS A 168 16.01 5.22 -9.51
CA LYS A 168 16.56 6.57 -9.56
C LYS A 168 15.53 7.51 -8.95
N SER A 169 15.99 8.35 -8.00
CA SER A 169 15.11 9.37 -7.39
C SER A 169 14.68 10.40 -8.44
N LEU A 170 13.52 11.01 -8.21
CA LEU A 170 13.01 12.11 -9.03
C LEU A 170 14.01 13.29 -9.10
N SER A 171 14.79 13.48 -8.02
CA SER A 171 15.85 14.48 -7.97
C SER A 171 16.99 14.24 -8.96
N ALA A 172 17.18 13.01 -9.44
CA ALA A 172 18.17 12.65 -10.45
C ALA A 172 17.71 12.94 -11.89
N GLY A 173 16.45 13.41 -12.06
CA GLY A 173 15.84 13.77 -13.33
C GLY A 173 14.67 12.89 -13.74
N PHE A 174 13.71 13.48 -14.47
CA PHE A 174 12.47 12.84 -14.89
C PHE A 174 12.67 11.60 -15.76
N GLY A 175 13.54 11.67 -16.78
CA GLY A 175 13.81 10.55 -17.69
C GLY A 175 14.28 9.29 -16.96
N PRO A 176 15.44 9.34 -16.27
CA PRO A 176 15.97 8.20 -15.52
C PRO A 176 15.03 7.66 -14.44
N PHE A 177 14.19 8.52 -13.83
CA PHE A 177 13.18 8.12 -12.88
C PHE A 177 12.07 7.28 -13.53
N PHE A 178 11.45 7.79 -14.60
CA PHE A 178 10.37 7.09 -15.31
C PHE A 178 10.80 5.80 -15.96
N GLU A 179 11.96 5.77 -16.62
CA GLU A 179 12.48 4.55 -17.25
C GLU A 179 12.54 3.36 -16.29
N ARG A 180 12.89 3.61 -15.02
CA ARG A 180 13.00 2.56 -14.01
C ARG A 180 11.69 2.22 -13.32
N LEU A 181 10.67 3.07 -13.45
CA LEU A 181 9.32 2.81 -12.92
C LEU A 181 8.44 2.02 -13.89
N ILE A 182 8.70 2.07 -15.21
CA ILE A 182 7.81 1.48 -16.22
C ILE A 182 7.55 0.00 -15.94
N LEU A 183 8.58 -0.83 -15.84
CA LEU A 183 8.40 -2.28 -15.69
C LEU A 183 7.75 -2.67 -14.36
N PRO A 184 8.20 -2.16 -13.18
CA PRO A 184 7.54 -2.45 -11.92
C PRO A 184 6.08 -2.01 -11.91
N THR A 185 5.79 -0.81 -12.44
CA THR A 185 4.43 -0.26 -12.55
C THR A 185 3.55 -1.14 -13.43
N CYS A 186 4.00 -1.49 -14.63
CA CYS A 186 3.26 -2.38 -15.54
C CYS A 186 3.01 -3.73 -14.88
N THR A 187 4.02 -4.33 -14.24
CA THR A 187 3.91 -5.62 -13.56
C THR A 187 2.79 -5.63 -12.53
N LEU A 188 2.77 -4.64 -11.64
CA LEU A 188 1.77 -4.55 -10.58
C LEU A 188 0.40 -4.17 -11.13
N SER A 189 0.35 -3.33 -12.15
CA SER A 189 -0.91 -2.84 -12.72
C SER A 189 -1.78 -3.96 -13.27
N PHE A 190 -1.23 -5.09 -13.72
CA PHE A 190 -2.03 -6.23 -14.21
C PHE A 190 -3.06 -6.71 -13.17
N ILE A 191 -2.64 -6.90 -11.91
CA ILE A 191 -3.54 -7.34 -10.84
C ILE A 191 -4.57 -6.25 -10.51
N TYR A 192 -4.12 -4.99 -10.41
CA TYR A 192 -5.01 -3.89 -10.02
C TYR A 192 -5.98 -3.51 -11.12
N ILE A 193 -5.58 -3.59 -12.40
CA ILE A 193 -6.49 -3.45 -13.55
C ILE A 193 -7.58 -4.52 -13.48
N ALA A 194 -7.22 -5.77 -13.26
CA ALA A 194 -8.16 -6.87 -13.14
C ALA A 194 -9.17 -6.65 -12.00
N LEU A 195 -8.69 -6.21 -10.82
CA LEU A 195 -9.49 -5.96 -9.63
C LEU A 195 -10.46 -4.80 -9.84
N ILE A 196 -9.93 -3.64 -10.28
CA ILE A 196 -10.71 -2.42 -10.44
C ILE A 196 -11.70 -2.54 -11.60
N ALA A 197 -11.33 -3.14 -12.74
CA ALA A 197 -12.22 -3.34 -13.88
C ALA A 197 -13.42 -4.22 -13.51
N ARG A 198 -13.18 -5.32 -12.79
CA ARG A 198 -14.25 -6.21 -12.32
C ARG A 198 -15.20 -5.51 -11.35
N MET A 199 -14.66 -4.74 -10.39
CA MET A 199 -15.48 -3.99 -9.45
C MET A 199 -16.26 -2.87 -10.14
N THR A 200 -15.61 -2.13 -11.05
CA THR A 200 -16.27 -1.08 -11.84
C THR A 200 -17.41 -1.65 -12.66
N ARG A 201 -17.19 -2.80 -13.34
CA ARG A 201 -18.25 -3.48 -14.08
C ARG A 201 -19.43 -3.87 -13.19
N ALA A 202 -19.16 -4.49 -12.03
CA ALA A 202 -20.22 -4.93 -11.12
C ALA A 202 -21.05 -3.73 -10.63
N ALA A 203 -20.38 -2.69 -10.09
CA ALA A 203 -21.05 -1.48 -9.61
C ALA A 203 -21.83 -0.74 -10.72
N MET A 204 -21.30 -0.72 -11.95
CA MET A 204 -21.99 -0.12 -13.08
C MET A 204 -23.25 -0.90 -13.47
N LEU A 205 -23.21 -2.24 -13.45
CA LEU A 205 -24.39 -3.07 -13.77
C LEU A 205 -25.52 -2.85 -12.78
N ASP A 206 -25.19 -2.76 -11.48
CA ASP A 206 -26.18 -2.48 -10.43
C ASP A 206 -26.86 -1.12 -10.70
N VAL A 207 -26.07 -0.10 -10.97
CA VAL A 207 -26.57 1.28 -11.21
C VAL A 207 -27.33 1.41 -12.53
N LEU A 208 -26.89 0.75 -13.59
CA LEU A 208 -27.57 0.82 -14.91
C LEU A 208 -28.98 0.21 -14.91
N GLY A 209 -29.31 -0.63 -13.93
CA GLY A 209 -30.64 -1.18 -13.69
C GLY A 209 -31.62 -0.22 -13.00
N GLU A 210 -31.15 0.88 -12.41
CA GLU A 210 -31.94 1.81 -11.60
C GLU A 210 -32.93 2.66 -12.42
N ASP A 211 -34.08 3.01 -11.82
CA ASP A 211 -35.16 3.74 -12.49
C ASP A 211 -34.79 5.16 -12.93
N TYR A 212 -33.88 5.82 -12.19
CA TYR A 212 -33.43 7.15 -12.60
C TYR A 212 -32.57 7.13 -13.87
N VAL A 213 -31.86 6.01 -14.14
CA VAL A 213 -31.12 5.82 -15.38
C VAL A 213 -32.06 5.59 -16.54
N ARG A 214 -33.14 4.81 -16.33
CA ARG A 214 -34.22 4.64 -17.34
C ARG A 214 -34.89 5.96 -17.66
N THR A 215 -35.15 6.78 -16.63
CA THR A 215 -35.73 8.11 -16.79
C THR A 215 -34.82 9.04 -17.59
N ALA A 216 -33.49 9.01 -17.32
CA ALA A 216 -32.54 9.81 -18.09
C ALA A 216 -32.53 9.43 -19.57
N ARG A 217 -32.56 8.14 -19.89
CA ARG A 217 -32.67 7.65 -21.28
C ARG A 217 -33.99 8.07 -21.92
N ALA A 218 -35.12 7.95 -21.20
CA ALA A 218 -36.43 8.36 -21.69
C ALA A 218 -36.51 9.86 -22.02
N LYS A 219 -35.73 10.71 -21.29
CA LYS A 219 -35.57 12.15 -21.55
C LYS A 219 -34.60 12.46 -22.70
N GLY A 220 -34.07 11.46 -23.41
CA GLY A 220 -33.21 11.64 -24.58
C GLY A 220 -31.75 11.98 -24.21
N VAL A 221 -31.32 11.71 -22.99
CA VAL A 221 -29.90 11.90 -22.61
C VAL A 221 -29.05 10.91 -23.39
N GLY A 222 -28.00 11.39 -24.07
CA GLY A 222 -27.10 10.55 -24.86
C GLY A 222 -26.39 9.51 -23.98
N GLU A 223 -26.16 8.30 -24.53
CA GLU A 223 -25.68 7.13 -23.77
C GLU A 223 -24.33 7.38 -23.05
N ILE A 224 -23.38 8.10 -23.65
CA ILE A 224 -22.10 8.46 -23.01
C ILE A 224 -22.33 9.30 -21.75
N ALA A 225 -23.26 10.26 -21.82
CA ALA A 225 -23.61 11.08 -20.66
C ALA A 225 -24.32 10.25 -19.58
N VAL A 226 -25.18 9.30 -19.96
CA VAL A 226 -25.79 8.33 -19.04
C VAL A 226 -24.70 7.52 -18.32
N LEU A 227 -23.74 6.96 -19.06
CA LEU A 227 -22.66 6.14 -18.49
C LEU A 227 -21.75 6.93 -17.55
N LEU A 228 -21.24 8.09 -18.01
CA LEU A 228 -20.20 8.82 -17.27
C LEU A 228 -20.76 9.73 -16.17
N ARG A 229 -21.88 10.43 -16.45
CA ARG A 229 -22.42 11.44 -15.52
C ARG A 229 -23.46 10.89 -14.56
N HIS A 230 -24.29 9.93 -15.01
CA HIS A 230 -25.36 9.36 -14.20
C HIS A 230 -24.96 8.05 -13.54
N ALA A 231 -24.38 7.11 -14.29
CA ALA A 231 -24.07 5.78 -13.75
C ALA A 231 -22.72 5.73 -13.02
N LEU A 232 -21.62 6.15 -13.65
CA LEU A 232 -20.28 6.03 -13.06
C LEU A 232 -20.14 6.83 -11.76
N ARG A 233 -20.78 8.00 -11.67
CA ARG A 233 -20.76 8.81 -10.46
C ARG A 233 -21.37 8.08 -9.26
N ASN A 234 -22.46 7.35 -9.47
CA ASN A 234 -23.12 6.57 -8.41
C ASN A 234 -22.43 5.23 -8.15
N ALA A 235 -21.81 4.64 -9.17
CA ALA A 235 -20.96 3.45 -9.05
C ALA A 235 -19.57 3.74 -8.43
N ALA A 236 -19.21 5.01 -8.23
CA ALA A 236 -17.86 5.39 -7.80
C ALA A 236 -17.53 4.97 -6.36
N VAL A 237 -18.51 4.87 -5.46
CA VAL A 237 -18.27 4.55 -4.05
C VAL A 237 -17.56 3.20 -3.87
N PRO A 238 -18.11 2.06 -4.35
CA PRO A 238 -17.41 0.78 -4.25
C PRO A 238 -16.10 0.74 -5.05
N VAL A 239 -16.00 1.46 -6.17
CA VAL A 239 -14.77 1.53 -6.98
C VAL A 239 -13.66 2.25 -6.20
N ILE A 240 -13.95 3.38 -5.57
CA ILE A 240 -12.96 4.13 -4.76
C ILE A 240 -12.53 3.32 -3.54
N THR A 241 -13.44 2.55 -2.93
CA THR A 241 -13.08 1.62 -1.84
C THR A 241 -11.99 0.65 -2.29
N VAL A 242 -12.18 0.02 -3.45
CA VAL A 242 -11.23 -0.96 -4.00
C VAL A 242 -9.92 -0.29 -4.40
N ILE A 243 -9.96 0.90 -4.98
CA ILE A 243 -8.76 1.68 -5.32
C ILE A 243 -7.97 2.02 -4.06
N GLY A 244 -8.63 2.53 -3.03
CA GLY A 244 -7.96 2.93 -1.79
C GLY A 244 -7.38 1.74 -1.02
N THR A 245 -8.16 0.66 -0.84
CA THR A 245 -7.65 -0.56 -0.19
C THR A 245 -6.53 -1.19 -1.00
N GLY A 246 -6.61 -1.18 -2.33
CA GLY A 246 -5.55 -1.60 -3.22
C GLY A 246 -4.28 -0.77 -3.06
N PHE A 247 -4.40 0.54 -2.92
CA PHE A 247 -3.26 1.43 -2.67
C PHE A 247 -2.59 1.14 -1.32
N ALA A 248 -3.38 0.93 -0.26
CA ALA A 248 -2.85 0.56 1.05
C ALA A 248 -2.08 -0.79 1.00
N LEU A 249 -2.62 -1.77 0.26
CA LEU A 249 -1.96 -3.06 0.04
C LEU A 249 -0.67 -2.92 -0.78
N LEU A 250 -0.63 -2.02 -1.78
CA LEU A 250 0.57 -1.74 -2.54
C LEU A 250 1.71 -1.24 -1.64
N ILE A 251 1.42 -0.36 -0.70
CA ILE A 251 2.45 0.19 0.18
C ILE A 251 2.99 -0.88 1.13
N SER A 252 2.13 -1.79 1.62
CA SER A 252 2.53 -2.85 2.55
C SER A 252 3.04 -4.13 1.88
N GLY A 253 2.74 -4.37 0.61
CA GLY A 253 2.86 -5.68 -0.03
C GLY A 253 3.72 -5.80 -1.28
N VAL A 254 4.47 -4.77 -1.68
CA VAL A 254 5.24 -4.77 -2.94
C VAL A 254 6.57 -5.55 -2.85
N VAL A 255 6.82 -6.25 -1.74
CA VAL A 255 8.10 -6.96 -1.44
C VAL A 255 8.61 -7.77 -2.63
N VAL A 256 7.75 -8.59 -3.23
CA VAL A 256 8.14 -9.47 -4.34
C VAL A 256 8.59 -8.65 -5.55
N THR A 257 7.84 -7.61 -5.89
CA THR A 257 8.18 -6.73 -7.02
C THR A 257 9.44 -5.92 -6.72
N GLU A 258 9.59 -5.41 -5.49
CA GLU A 258 10.81 -4.72 -5.07
C GLU A 258 12.05 -5.64 -5.17
N SER A 259 11.89 -6.92 -4.85
CA SER A 259 12.97 -7.90 -4.98
C SER A 259 13.30 -8.23 -6.44
N VAL A 260 12.28 -8.45 -7.29
CA VAL A 260 12.46 -8.76 -8.72
C VAL A 260 13.17 -7.61 -9.45
N PHE A 261 12.76 -6.36 -9.18
CA PHE A 261 13.32 -5.18 -9.83
C PHE A 261 14.46 -4.51 -9.04
N ASN A 262 14.92 -5.14 -7.94
CA ASN A 262 15.96 -4.62 -7.05
C ASN A 262 15.71 -3.17 -6.62
N LEU A 263 14.48 -2.88 -6.23
CA LEU A 263 14.09 -1.57 -5.72
C LEU A 263 14.39 -1.50 -4.22
N PRO A 264 15.02 -0.41 -3.74
CA PRO A 264 15.27 -0.22 -2.31
C PRO A 264 14.01 0.31 -1.61
N GLY A 265 12.97 -0.54 -1.48
CA GLY A 265 11.68 -0.11 -0.95
C GLY A 265 11.42 -0.52 0.50
N ILE A 266 10.23 -0.12 0.99
CA ILE A 266 9.73 -0.38 2.36
C ILE A 266 9.50 -1.87 2.60
N GLY A 267 8.92 -2.57 1.62
CA GLY A 267 8.64 -3.99 1.75
C GLY A 267 9.90 -4.83 1.90
N ARG A 268 10.93 -4.54 1.10
CA ARG A 268 12.24 -5.20 1.21
C ARG A 268 12.91 -4.90 2.55
N LEU A 269 12.88 -3.64 3.01
CA LEU A 269 13.40 -3.28 4.33
C LEU A 269 12.72 -4.09 5.44
N THR A 270 11.42 -4.31 5.35
CA THR A 270 10.66 -5.12 6.32
C THR A 270 11.15 -6.56 6.34
N VAL A 271 11.30 -7.19 5.17
CA VAL A 271 11.78 -8.58 5.11
C VAL A 271 13.23 -8.71 5.60
N ASP A 272 14.11 -7.81 5.17
CA ASP A 272 15.50 -7.78 5.62
C ASP A 272 15.59 -7.66 7.15
N ALA A 273 14.76 -6.77 7.75
CA ALA A 273 14.70 -6.60 9.20
C ALA A 273 14.19 -7.84 9.94
N VAL A 274 13.16 -8.52 9.39
CA VAL A 274 12.62 -9.75 9.98
C VAL A 274 13.67 -10.87 9.95
N LEU A 275 14.35 -11.07 8.82
CA LEU A 275 15.39 -12.09 8.67
C LEU A 275 16.60 -11.82 9.58
N ALA A 276 16.95 -10.54 9.75
CA ALA A 276 18.03 -10.11 10.63
C ALA A 276 17.63 -9.98 12.11
N ARG A 277 16.34 -10.18 12.45
CA ARG A 277 15.77 -9.95 13.79
C ARG A 277 16.04 -8.53 14.33
N ASP A 278 16.01 -7.55 13.45
CA ASP A 278 16.21 -6.14 13.80
C ASP A 278 14.90 -5.56 14.34
N TYR A 279 14.69 -5.77 15.63
CA TYR A 279 13.43 -5.46 16.30
C TYR A 279 12.99 -3.97 16.19
N PRO A 280 13.87 -2.97 16.41
CA PRO A 280 13.45 -1.57 16.25
C PRO A 280 12.97 -1.25 14.83
N VAL A 281 13.63 -1.79 13.81
CA VAL A 281 13.20 -1.62 12.41
C VAL A 281 11.85 -2.29 12.18
N ILE A 282 11.67 -3.53 12.67
CA ILE A 282 10.37 -4.24 12.54
C ILE A 282 9.25 -3.42 13.21
N GLN A 283 9.46 -2.91 14.43
CA GLN A 283 8.48 -2.06 15.12
C GLN A 283 8.14 -0.82 14.31
N GLY A 284 9.16 -0.08 13.87
CA GLY A 284 8.99 1.10 13.05
C GLY A 284 8.22 0.84 11.76
N MET A 285 8.50 -0.30 11.10
CA MET A 285 7.82 -0.69 9.88
C MET A 285 6.34 -1.06 10.09
N ILE A 286 6.01 -1.80 11.16
CA ILE A 286 4.61 -2.14 11.47
C ILE A 286 3.82 -0.87 11.83
N LEU A 287 4.41 0.03 12.63
CA LEU A 287 3.78 1.31 12.96
C LEU A 287 3.56 2.18 11.72
N LEU A 288 4.56 2.29 10.85
CA LEU A 288 4.47 3.05 9.60
C LEU A 288 3.37 2.49 8.70
N THR A 289 3.37 1.19 8.44
CA THR A 289 2.36 0.56 7.56
C THR A 289 0.96 0.69 8.14
N SER A 290 0.80 0.56 9.45
CA SER A 290 -0.48 0.77 10.14
C SER A 290 -0.95 2.22 10.03
N PHE A 291 -0.04 3.19 10.22
CA PHE A 291 -0.34 4.61 10.04
C PHE A 291 -0.78 4.93 8.61
N ILE A 292 -0.05 4.41 7.60
CA ILE A 292 -0.40 4.59 6.19
C ILE A 292 -1.78 3.99 5.89
N TYR A 293 -2.05 2.79 6.40
CA TYR A 293 -3.36 2.15 6.23
C TYR A 293 -4.49 3.00 6.80
N LEU A 294 -4.32 3.55 8.00
CA LEU A 294 -5.30 4.45 8.61
C LEU A 294 -5.45 5.76 7.84
N ALA A 295 -4.35 6.34 7.36
CA ALA A 295 -4.37 7.55 6.55
C ALA A 295 -5.13 7.33 5.22
N VAL A 296 -4.89 6.20 4.56
CA VAL A 296 -5.61 5.83 3.32
C VAL A 296 -7.10 5.65 3.61
N ASN A 297 -7.49 4.96 4.68
CA ASN A 297 -8.89 4.82 5.06
C ASN A 297 -9.54 6.17 5.34
N LEU A 298 -8.83 7.10 5.99
CA LEU A 298 -9.33 8.45 6.20
C LEU A 298 -9.56 9.18 4.88
N VAL A 299 -8.66 9.05 3.91
CA VAL A 299 -8.82 9.63 2.56
C VAL A 299 -10.01 9.01 1.84
N ILE A 300 -10.24 7.70 1.96
CA ILE A 300 -11.41 7.02 1.39
C ILE A 300 -12.70 7.57 2.01
N ASP A 301 -12.76 7.70 3.34
CA ASP A 301 -13.92 8.26 4.04
C ASP A 301 -14.23 9.70 3.61
N LEU A 302 -13.18 10.51 3.39
CA LEU A 302 -13.33 11.86 2.84
C LEU A 302 -13.87 11.83 1.41
N ALA A 303 -13.37 10.94 0.57
CA ALA A 303 -13.85 10.76 -0.79
C ALA A 303 -15.35 10.37 -0.82
N TYR A 304 -15.78 9.50 0.11
CA TYR A 304 -17.21 9.19 0.25
C TYR A 304 -18.05 10.41 0.58
N SER A 305 -17.61 11.25 1.52
CA SER A 305 -18.35 12.45 1.92
C SER A 305 -18.46 13.47 0.78
N LEU A 306 -17.55 13.46 -0.19
CA LEU A 306 -17.58 14.32 -1.38
C LEU A 306 -18.49 13.77 -2.48
N LEU A 307 -18.56 12.44 -2.61
CA LEU A 307 -19.31 11.77 -3.69
C LEU A 307 -20.77 11.54 -3.34
N ASP A 308 -21.05 11.20 -2.09
CA ASP A 308 -22.42 10.97 -1.62
C ASP A 308 -22.84 12.04 -0.59
N PRO A 309 -23.62 13.04 -1.02
CA PRO A 309 -24.12 14.09 -0.12
C PRO A 309 -25.05 13.56 0.99
N ARG A 310 -25.52 12.31 0.90
CA ARG A 310 -26.40 11.68 1.90
C ARG A 310 -25.63 11.26 3.16
N ILE A 311 -24.30 11.12 3.08
CA ILE A 311 -23.41 10.79 4.20
C ILE A 311 -23.07 12.07 5.02
N ARG A 312 -23.93 13.03 5.07
CA ARG A 312 -23.76 14.21 5.94
C ARG A 312 -24.39 13.94 7.30
N TYR A 313 -23.56 13.57 8.27
CA TYR A 313 -23.93 13.54 9.68
C TYR A 313 -23.12 14.57 10.47
#